data_473bc93da39b44b34860c15b87a2c03d
#
_entry.id   473bc93da39b44b34860c15b87a2c03d
#
_cell.length_a   1.000
_cell.length_b   1.000
_cell.length_c   1.000
_cell.angle_alpha   90.00
_cell.angle_beta   90.00
_cell.angle_gamma   90.00
#
_symmetry.space_group_name_H-M   'P 1'
#
loop_
_entity.id
_entity.type
_entity.pdbx_description
1 polymer ?
#
loop_
_entity_poly.entity_id
_entity_poly.type
_entity_poly.pdbx_seq_one_letter_code
_entity_poly.pdbx_strand_id
1 'polypeptide(L)'
;MRIATDLHGHTRFSDGRATPEEYVAFRRELGMRVIAVADHDLFAGVRRAAAAIARTRAPMILLPAAEITSFLHFGASDAEQFHVLAYFAPDALHAGKLESTLLYRRGQRVQAVWRTFVLEWLDGLEQDDRRAIDPDGTLEMLPPGDFPALQATIDLVVARRRPLFERFREHHVRFWEQGSAAKELFGWTPQECIEAIRADGAVDIVAHPARYRDKMRTGAVLELATGLEVYTSRHKPEVAAQWREFAEAGRKLWTASADDHQNARYVRPPCGTPVATLERILRTPLPLEMILAA
;
A
#
# COMPACT_ATOMS: atom_id res chain seq x y z
N MET A 1 22.14 -3.78 13.07
CA MET A 1 21.48 -2.58 13.63
C MET A 1 20.15 -2.38 12.93
N ARG A 2 19.11 -1.92 13.61
CA ARG A 2 17.76 -1.67 13.08
C ARG A 2 17.34 -0.25 13.44
N ILE A 3 16.49 0.34 12.62
CA ILE A 3 15.99 1.71 12.78
C ILE A 3 14.47 1.69 12.86
N ALA A 4 13.90 2.58 13.64
CA ALA A 4 12.45 2.76 13.72
C ALA A 4 11.89 3.19 12.36
N THR A 5 11.06 2.35 11.78
CA THR A 5 10.45 2.55 10.46
C THR A 5 8.98 2.21 10.49
N ASP A 6 8.24 2.82 9.58
CA ASP A 6 6.93 2.35 9.16
C ASP A 6 6.87 2.40 7.63
N LEU A 7 7.13 1.25 7.01
CA LEU A 7 7.30 1.14 5.55
C LEU A 7 6.04 0.66 4.84
N HIS A 8 4.93 0.47 5.56
CA HIS A 8 3.68 0.02 4.98
C HIS A 8 2.50 0.65 5.75
N GLY A 9 1.86 1.58 5.11
CA GLY A 9 0.64 2.18 5.60
C GLY A 9 -0.07 2.94 4.49
N HIS A 10 -1.37 3.08 4.68
CA HIS A 10 -2.31 3.53 3.67
C HIS A 10 -2.85 4.93 3.98
N THR A 11 -3.15 5.66 2.92
CA THR A 11 -3.80 6.96 3.01
C THR A 11 -5.17 6.93 2.34
N ARG A 12 -5.89 8.04 2.41
CA ARG A 12 -7.21 8.17 1.76
C ARG A 12 -7.16 8.02 0.23
N PHE A 13 -5.98 7.93 -0.35
CA PHE A 13 -5.82 7.66 -1.79
C PHE A 13 -6.06 6.20 -2.13
N SER A 14 -5.96 5.28 -1.16
CA SER A 14 -6.41 3.90 -1.30
C SER A 14 -7.52 3.60 -0.29
N ASP A 15 -7.26 2.85 0.73
CA ASP A 15 -8.23 2.40 1.73
C ASP A 15 -7.87 2.86 3.16
N GLY A 16 -6.90 3.74 3.28
CA GLY A 16 -6.57 4.42 4.52
C GLY A 16 -7.48 5.63 4.79
N ARG A 17 -7.53 6.07 6.04
CA ARG A 17 -8.34 7.20 6.49
C ARG A 17 -7.58 8.52 6.55
N ALA A 18 -6.28 8.46 6.78
CA ALA A 18 -5.45 9.65 6.92
C ALA A 18 -5.16 10.32 5.57
N THR A 19 -5.10 11.63 5.56
CA THR A 19 -4.38 12.33 4.48
C THR A 19 -2.88 12.01 4.56
N PRO A 20 -2.12 12.14 3.46
CA PRO A 20 -0.67 11.95 3.51
C PRO A 20 0.03 12.84 4.54
N GLU A 21 -0.50 14.05 4.77
CA GLU A 21 0.03 14.99 5.76
C GLU A 21 -0.19 14.50 7.20
N GLU A 22 -1.38 14.01 7.52
CA GLU A 22 -1.71 13.41 8.83
C GLU A 22 -0.90 12.13 9.05
N TYR A 23 -0.72 11.32 8.02
CA TYR A 23 0.11 10.12 8.06
C TYR A 23 1.55 10.46 8.45
N VAL A 24 2.18 11.43 7.77
CA VAL A 24 3.53 11.90 8.08
C VAL A 24 3.63 12.49 9.49
N ALA A 25 2.66 13.32 9.90
CA ALA A 25 2.64 13.93 11.22
C ALA A 25 2.63 12.88 12.33
N PHE A 26 1.77 11.87 12.22
CA PHE A 26 1.67 10.80 13.21
C PHE A 26 2.96 9.96 13.31
N ARG A 27 3.58 9.57 12.18
CA ARG A 27 4.84 8.82 12.18
C ARG A 27 6.00 9.63 12.75
N ARG A 28 6.01 10.93 12.50
CA ARG A 28 6.99 11.85 13.11
C ARG A 28 6.86 11.90 14.63
N GLU A 29 5.65 12.01 15.17
CA GLU A 29 5.38 12.00 16.60
C GLU A 29 5.83 10.70 17.26
N LEU A 30 5.73 9.58 16.55
CA LEU A 30 6.22 8.28 16.99
C LEU A 30 7.75 8.12 16.87
N GLY A 31 8.47 9.12 16.36
CA GLY A 31 9.92 9.08 16.19
C GLY A 31 10.40 8.21 15.03
N MET A 32 9.53 7.88 14.06
CA MET A 32 9.92 7.12 12.88
C MET A 32 10.90 7.91 12.02
N ARG A 33 11.95 7.24 11.54
CA ARG A 33 13.04 7.86 10.77
C ARG A 33 12.92 7.63 9.27
N VAL A 34 12.44 6.46 8.89
CA VAL A 34 12.17 6.13 7.49
C VAL A 34 10.72 5.63 7.40
N ILE A 35 9.97 6.22 6.51
CA ILE A 35 8.57 5.88 6.29
C ILE A 35 8.28 5.66 4.81
N ALA A 36 7.19 4.96 4.52
CA ALA A 36 6.63 4.89 3.19
C ALA A 36 5.10 5.07 3.25
N VAL A 37 4.56 5.75 2.25
CA VAL A 37 3.13 5.69 1.91
C VAL A 37 3.02 4.61 0.85
N ALA A 38 2.30 3.54 1.15
CA ALA A 38 2.18 2.34 0.31
C ALA A 38 0.71 2.06 -0.02
N ASP A 39 0.05 3.06 -0.60
CA ASP A 39 -1.34 2.94 -1.04
C ASP A 39 -1.51 1.79 -2.05
N HIS A 40 -2.65 1.08 -2.01
CA HIS A 40 -2.94 -0.01 -2.94
C HIS A 40 -2.88 0.47 -4.39
N ASP A 41 -1.93 -0.07 -5.14
CA ASP A 41 -1.70 0.18 -6.56
C ASP A 41 -1.41 1.65 -6.95
N LEU A 42 -1.38 2.60 -5.99
CA LEU A 42 -1.34 4.04 -6.25
C LEU A 42 -0.11 4.72 -5.64
N PHE A 43 0.39 5.74 -6.33
CA PHE A 43 1.46 6.62 -5.86
C PHE A 43 0.97 8.06 -5.60
N ALA A 44 -0.33 8.30 -5.65
CA ALA A 44 -0.91 9.64 -5.57
C ALA A 44 -0.56 10.37 -4.25
N GLY A 45 -0.54 9.64 -3.13
CA GLY A 45 -0.20 10.18 -1.81
C GLY A 45 1.28 10.53 -1.61
N VAL A 46 2.18 9.93 -2.39
CA VAL A 46 3.63 9.99 -2.15
C VAL A 46 4.19 11.42 -2.25
N ARG A 47 3.80 12.20 -3.27
CA ARG A 47 4.29 13.59 -3.44
C ARG A 47 3.79 14.51 -2.34
N ARG A 48 2.57 14.32 -1.86
CA ARG A 48 2.01 15.10 -0.76
C ARG A 48 2.73 14.77 0.56
N ALA A 49 3.04 13.49 0.80
CA ALA A 49 3.85 13.06 1.94
C ALA A 49 5.27 13.66 1.88
N ALA A 50 5.91 13.64 0.73
CA ALA A 50 7.23 14.27 0.53
C ALA A 50 7.19 15.78 0.83
N ALA A 51 6.18 16.50 0.34
CA ALA A 51 6.00 17.92 0.62
C ALA A 51 5.72 18.18 2.11
N ALA A 52 4.99 17.30 2.80
CA ALA A 52 4.75 17.40 4.24
C ALA A 52 6.05 17.27 5.04
N ILE A 53 6.91 16.30 4.70
CA ILE A 53 8.23 16.13 5.32
C ILE A 53 9.10 17.37 5.09
N ALA A 54 9.18 17.86 3.87
CA ALA A 54 9.98 19.03 3.52
C ALA A 54 9.57 20.29 4.31
N ARG A 55 8.26 20.50 4.50
CA ARG A 55 7.75 21.62 5.30
C ARG A 55 8.12 21.54 6.78
N THR A 56 8.21 20.35 7.33
CA THR A 56 8.46 20.17 8.76
C THR A 56 9.94 20.19 9.11
N ARG A 57 10.84 20.14 8.13
CA ARG A 57 12.30 19.99 8.32
C ARG A 57 12.66 18.83 9.26
N ALA A 58 11.78 17.83 9.36
CA ALA A 58 12.02 16.66 10.20
C ALA A 58 13.15 15.81 9.59
N PRO A 59 14.04 15.24 10.40
CA PRO A 59 15.04 14.28 9.93
C PRO A 59 14.38 12.94 9.63
N MET A 60 13.66 12.90 8.51
CA MET A 60 12.84 11.78 8.09
C MET A 60 13.03 11.54 6.59
N ILE A 61 13.15 10.28 6.19
CA ILE A 61 13.24 9.85 4.80
C ILE A 61 11.90 9.22 4.40
N LEU A 62 11.37 9.65 3.26
CA LEU A 62 10.27 8.99 2.58
C LEU A 62 10.80 8.07 1.49
N LEU A 63 10.42 6.81 1.52
CA LEU A 63 10.55 5.89 0.39
C LEU A 63 9.28 5.99 -0.46
N PRO A 64 9.37 6.39 -1.74
CA PRO A 64 8.24 6.27 -2.64
C PRO A 64 7.85 4.80 -2.77
N ALA A 65 6.60 4.47 -2.48
CA ALA A 65 6.14 3.09 -2.46
C ALA A 65 4.68 2.95 -2.92
N ALA A 66 4.30 1.73 -3.25
CA ALA A 66 2.92 1.29 -3.39
C ALA A 66 2.82 -0.20 -3.02
N GLU A 67 1.68 -0.61 -2.50
CA GLU A 67 1.34 -2.02 -2.33
C GLU A 67 0.63 -2.52 -3.58
N ILE A 68 1.33 -3.29 -4.40
CA ILE A 68 0.84 -3.74 -5.70
C ILE A 68 -0.01 -5.00 -5.54
N THR A 69 -1.23 -4.94 -6.04
CA THR A 69 -2.17 -6.05 -6.05
C THR A 69 -1.85 -7.03 -7.17
N SER A 70 -1.77 -8.31 -6.81
CA SER A 70 -1.69 -9.47 -7.69
C SER A 70 -2.62 -10.57 -7.19
N PHE A 71 -2.77 -11.64 -7.93
CA PHE A 71 -3.64 -12.74 -7.55
C PHE A 71 -3.01 -14.10 -7.83
N LEU A 72 -3.15 -15.00 -6.87
CA LEU A 72 -3.11 -16.43 -7.13
C LEU A 72 -4.47 -16.82 -7.73
N HIS A 73 -4.47 -17.39 -8.94
CA HIS A 73 -5.69 -17.87 -9.65
C HIS A 73 -6.77 -16.80 -9.85
N PHE A 74 -6.40 -15.67 -10.44
CA PHE A 74 -7.38 -14.64 -10.79
C PHE A 74 -8.55 -15.21 -11.59
N GLY A 75 -9.79 -14.93 -11.17
CA GLY A 75 -11.01 -15.39 -11.83
C GLY A 75 -11.46 -16.82 -11.48
N ALA A 76 -10.72 -17.54 -10.65
CA ALA A 76 -11.15 -18.85 -10.13
C ALA A 76 -11.83 -18.72 -8.76
N SER A 77 -12.57 -19.75 -8.35
CA SER A 77 -13.28 -19.76 -7.06
C SER A 77 -12.34 -19.79 -5.85
N ASP A 78 -11.10 -20.21 -6.05
CA ASP A 78 -10.02 -20.22 -5.05
C ASP A 78 -9.07 -19.04 -5.19
N ALA A 79 -9.41 -18.03 -5.98
CA ALA A 79 -8.61 -16.83 -6.15
C ALA A 79 -8.21 -16.23 -4.80
N GLU A 80 -6.94 -15.93 -4.67
CA GLU A 80 -6.40 -15.29 -3.47
C GLU A 80 -5.61 -14.04 -3.86
N GLN A 81 -6.03 -12.91 -3.30
CA GLN A 81 -5.34 -11.64 -3.47
C GLN A 81 -3.98 -11.71 -2.77
N PHE A 82 -2.94 -11.34 -3.49
CA PHE A 82 -1.56 -11.37 -3.04
C PHE A 82 -0.91 -10.00 -3.26
N HIS A 83 -0.23 -9.47 -2.26
CA HIS A 83 0.34 -8.14 -2.30
C HIS A 83 1.86 -8.16 -2.28
N VAL A 84 2.44 -7.30 -3.09
CA VAL A 84 3.90 -7.07 -3.14
C VAL A 84 4.16 -5.57 -3.05
N LEU A 85 4.92 -5.17 -2.04
CA LEU A 85 5.36 -3.78 -1.88
C LEU A 85 6.46 -3.47 -2.88
N ALA A 86 6.31 -2.35 -3.57
CA ALA A 86 7.31 -1.78 -4.47
C ALA A 86 7.95 -0.57 -3.78
N TYR A 87 9.25 -0.63 -3.49
CA TYR A 87 9.98 0.49 -2.91
C TYR A 87 10.96 1.09 -3.90
N PHE A 88 10.82 2.37 -4.16
CA PHE A 88 11.77 3.15 -4.94
C PHE A 88 12.73 3.92 -4.04
N ALA A 89 13.93 4.19 -4.55
CA ALA A 89 14.82 5.15 -3.91
C ALA A 89 14.25 6.57 -4.00
N PRO A 90 14.54 7.47 -3.03
CA PRO A 90 13.97 8.82 -2.99
C PRO A 90 14.22 9.66 -4.26
N ASP A 91 15.29 9.37 -5.01
CA ASP A 91 15.59 10.06 -6.26
C ASP A 91 14.54 9.81 -7.37
N ALA A 92 13.69 8.79 -7.22
CA ALA A 92 12.55 8.57 -8.10
C ALA A 92 11.55 9.73 -8.10
N LEU A 93 11.52 10.55 -7.05
CA LEU A 93 10.68 11.75 -6.98
C LEU A 93 11.21 12.92 -7.84
N HIS A 94 12.43 12.82 -8.36
CA HIS A 94 13.04 13.87 -9.15
C HIS A 94 12.75 13.68 -10.65
N ALA A 95 12.52 14.81 -11.33
CA ALA A 95 12.45 14.90 -12.79
C ALA A 95 11.47 13.93 -13.48
N GLY A 96 10.36 13.59 -12.84
CA GLY A 96 9.32 12.72 -13.44
C GLY A 96 9.72 11.24 -13.55
N LYS A 97 10.77 10.80 -12.86
CA LYS A 97 11.22 9.41 -12.93
C LYS A 97 10.13 8.41 -12.48
N LEU A 98 9.45 8.72 -11.36
CA LEU A 98 8.38 7.87 -10.84
C LEU A 98 7.20 7.80 -11.83
N GLU A 99 6.82 8.94 -12.40
CA GLU A 99 5.73 9.06 -13.36
C GLU A 99 6.00 8.31 -14.68
N SER A 100 7.26 8.08 -15.00
CA SER A 100 7.67 7.34 -16.20
C SER A 100 7.58 5.82 -16.03
N THR A 101 7.39 5.32 -14.82
CA THR A 101 7.34 3.89 -14.53
C THR A 101 6.04 3.23 -15.01
N LEU A 102 6.10 1.93 -15.28
CA LEU A 102 4.93 1.11 -15.59
C LEU A 102 3.94 1.10 -14.43
N LEU A 103 4.45 0.92 -13.21
CA LEU A 103 3.63 0.86 -12.00
C LEU A 103 2.85 2.15 -11.77
N TYR A 104 3.47 3.32 -11.97
CA TYR A 104 2.77 4.60 -11.85
C TYR A 104 1.64 4.74 -12.87
N ARG A 105 1.92 4.46 -14.14
CA ARG A 105 0.89 4.50 -15.21
C ARG A 105 -0.24 3.51 -14.96
N ARG A 106 0.10 2.30 -14.47
CA ARG A 106 -0.90 1.32 -14.04
C ARG A 106 -1.76 1.89 -12.90
N GLY A 107 -1.15 2.49 -11.90
CA GLY A 107 -1.86 3.12 -10.79
C GLY A 107 -2.86 4.19 -11.22
N GLN A 108 -2.50 5.03 -12.18
CA GLN A 108 -3.44 6.01 -12.74
C GLN A 108 -4.65 5.34 -13.42
N ARG A 109 -4.46 4.22 -14.11
CA ARG A 109 -5.55 3.44 -14.70
C ARG A 109 -6.43 2.79 -13.64
N VAL A 110 -5.81 2.23 -12.59
CA VAL A 110 -6.53 1.66 -11.43
C VAL A 110 -7.40 2.74 -10.79
N GLN A 111 -6.87 3.93 -10.54
CA GLN A 111 -7.62 5.04 -9.96
C GLN A 111 -8.81 5.46 -10.83
N ALA A 112 -8.64 5.51 -12.14
CA ALA A 112 -9.73 5.82 -13.07
C ALA A 112 -10.84 4.76 -13.02
N VAL A 113 -10.48 3.48 -12.95
CA VAL A 113 -11.43 2.36 -12.83
C VAL A 113 -12.20 2.44 -11.51
N TRP A 114 -11.52 2.68 -10.39
CA TRP A 114 -12.17 2.85 -9.09
C TRP A 114 -13.11 4.06 -9.06
N ARG A 115 -12.71 5.17 -9.68
CA ARG A 115 -13.58 6.35 -9.80
C ARG A 115 -14.86 6.01 -10.56
N THR A 116 -14.76 5.38 -11.72
CA THR A 116 -15.91 4.95 -12.53
C THR A 116 -16.81 4.04 -11.71
N PHE A 117 -16.26 3.02 -11.06
CA PHE A 117 -16.99 2.10 -10.21
C PHE A 117 -17.81 2.78 -9.13
N VAL A 118 -17.19 3.72 -8.39
CA VAL A 118 -17.88 4.43 -7.28
C VAL A 118 -18.96 5.36 -7.82
N LEU A 119 -18.70 6.08 -8.91
CA LEU A 119 -19.68 7.00 -9.48
C LEU A 119 -20.88 6.25 -10.08
N GLU A 120 -20.67 5.17 -10.79
CA GLU A 120 -21.75 4.31 -11.32
C GLU A 120 -22.61 3.73 -10.17
N TRP A 121 -21.98 3.37 -9.05
CA TRP A 121 -22.71 2.88 -7.89
C TRP A 121 -23.55 3.99 -7.25
N LEU A 122 -23.01 5.21 -7.10
CA LEU A 122 -23.71 6.37 -6.58
C LEU A 122 -24.90 6.76 -7.46
N ASP A 123 -24.76 6.69 -8.78
CA ASP A 123 -25.83 6.97 -9.74
C ASP A 123 -27.00 5.99 -9.63
N GLY A 124 -26.73 4.75 -9.23
CA GLY A 124 -27.73 3.73 -8.98
C GLY A 124 -28.48 3.85 -7.64
N LEU A 125 -28.15 4.83 -6.79
CA LEU A 125 -28.78 5.02 -5.50
C LEU A 125 -29.97 5.99 -5.55
N GLU A 126 -30.95 5.75 -4.66
CA GLU A 126 -31.99 6.73 -4.38
C GLU A 126 -31.37 8.02 -3.80
N GLN A 127 -32.02 9.15 -4.05
CA GLN A 127 -31.48 10.47 -3.70
C GLN A 127 -31.08 10.61 -2.22
N ASP A 128 -31.87 10.05 -1.31
CA ASP A 128 -31.59 10.12 0.13
C ASP A 128 -30.37 9.28 0.50
N ASP A 129 -30.18 8.12 -0.13
CA ASP A 129 -29.01 7.26 0.08
C ASP A 129 -27.75 7.88 -0.52
N ARG A 130 -27.87 8.49 -1.71
CA ARG A 130 -26.78 9.25 -2.33
C ARG A 130 -26.33 10.41 -1.44
N ARG A 131 -27.27 11.22 -0.92
CA ARG A 131 -26.97 12.31 0.01
C ARG A 131 -26.35 11.83 1.33
N ALA A 132 -26.66 10.63 1.77
CA ALA A 132 -26.06 10.08 2.99
C ALA A 132 -24.57 9.77 2.83
N ILE A 133 -24.11 9.53 1.61
CA ILE A 133 -22.71 9.19 1.28
C ILE A 133 -21.96 10.41 0.76
N ASP A 134 -22.57 11.20 -0.07
CA ASP A 134 -22.06 12.43 -0.66
C ASP A 134 -23.00 13.61 -0.35
N PRO A 135 -23.01 14.09 0.92
CA PRO A 135 -23.94 15.13 1.36
C PRO A 135 -23.76 16.45 0.62
N ASP A 136 -22.55 16.75 0.21
CA ASP A 136 -22.18 18.00 -0.44
C ASP A 136 -22.19 17.91 -1.97
N GLY A 137 -22.41 16.72 -2.54
CA GLY A 137 -22.40 16.49 -3.99
C GLY A 137 -21.03 16.75 -4.63
N THR A 138 -19.95 16.54 -3.89
CA THR A 138 -18.59 16.95 -4.31
C THR A 138 -17.76 15.83 -4.87
N LEU A 139 -18.15 14.56 -4.71
CA LEU A 139 -17.34 13.41 -5.12
C LEU A 139 -17.02 13.42 -6.63
N GLU A 140 -18.00 13.79 -7.46
CA GLU A 140 -17.80 13.91 -8.91
C GLU A 140 -16.83 15.01 -9.30
N MET A 141 -16.76 16.08 -8.49
CA MET A 141 -15.95 17.26 -8.75
C MET A 141 -14.52 17.13 -8.22
N LEU A 142 -14.23 16.10 -7.42
CA LEU A 142 -12.89 15.88 -6.89
C LEU A 142 -11.91 15.58 -8.04
N PRO A 143 -10.71 16.19 -8.02
CA PRO A 143 -9.66 15.82 -8.94
C PRO A 143 -9.37 14.32 -8.87
N PRO A 144 -8.98 13.66 -9.98
CA PRO A 144 -8.65 12.24 -9.94
C PRO A 144 -7.66 11.85 -8.86
N GLY A 145 -6.67 12.72 -8.58
CA GLY A 145 -5.67 12.52 -7.52
C GLY A 145 -6.19 12.69 -6.08
N ASP A 146 -7.41 13.18 -5.88
CA ASP A 146 -8.04 13.39 -4.56
C ASP A 146 -9.33 12.58 -4.39
N PHE A 147 -9.64 11.72 -5.35
CA PHE A 147 -10.84 10.88 -5.28
C PHE A 147 -10.67 9.81 -4.20
N PRO A 148 -11.63 9.68 -3.24
CA PRO A 148 -11.55 8.66 -2.21
C PRO A 148 -11.60 7.27 -2.82
N ALA A 149 -10.77 6.39 -2.31
CA ALA A 149 -10.70 5.02 -2.76
C ALA A 149 -11.91 4.21 -2.28
N LEU A 150 -12.01 3.02 -2.85
CA LEU A 150 -13.09 2.08 -2.61
C LEU A 150 -13.33 1.80 -1.11
N GLN A 151 -12.26 1.57 -0.34
CA GLN A 151 -12.42 1.18 1.06
C GLN A 151 -12.99 2.30 1.92
N ALA A 152 -12.59 3.55 1.68
CA ALA A 152 -13.18 4.70 2.37
C ALA A 152 -14.69 4.79 2.09
N THR A 153 -15.12 4.48 0.86
CA THR A 153 -16.53 4.43 0.50
C THR A 153 -17.24 3.26 1.19
N ILE A 154 -16.63 2.08 1.21
CA ILE A 154 -17.16 0.90 1.94
C ILE A 154 -17.32 1.23 3.43
N ASP A 155 -16.32 1.81 4.07
CA ASP A 155 -16.35 2.18 5.48
C ASP A 155 -17.50 3.16 5.79
N LEU A 156 -17.72 4.15 4.93
CA LEU A 156 -18.85 5.07 5.06
C LEU A 156 -20.20 4.35 4.94
N VAL A 157 -20.30 3.44 3.97
CA VAL A 157 -21.54 2.66 3.75
C VAL A 157 -21.85 1.74 4.93
N VAL A 158 -20.83 1.05 5.44
CA VAL A 158 -20.96 0.15 6.61
C VAL A 158 -21.32 0.93 7.86
N ALA A 159 -20.66 2.07 8.10
CA ALA A 159 -20.90 2.90 9.28
C ALA A 159 -22.31 3.50 9.31
N ARG A 160 -22.91 3.77 8.15
CA ARG A 160 -24.19 4.46 8.05
C ARG A 160 -25.40 3.53 7.92
N ARG A 161 -25.34 2.50 7.05
CA ARG A 161 -26.49 1.61 6.81
C ARG A 161 -26.06 0.24 6.24
N ARG A 162 -26.32 -0.80 6.96
CA ARG A 162 -26.04 -2.17 6.52
C ARG A 162 -26.70 -2.58 5.18
N PRO A 163 -27.95 -2.23 4.88
CA PRO A 163 -28.57 -2.51 3.58
C PRO A 163 -27.83 -1.91 2.39
N LEU A 164 -27.21 -0.72 2.55
CA LEU A 164 -26.38 -0.12 1.51
C LEU A 164 -25.12 -0.93 1.23
N PHE A 165 -24.53 -1.53 2.26
CA PHE A 165 -23.36 -2.39 2.09
C PHE A 165 -23.67 -3.62 1.23
N GLU A 166 -24.80 -4.29 1.42
CA GLU A 166 -25.18 -5.44 0.60
C GLU A 166 -25.37 -5.04 -0.87
N ARG A 167 -26.08 -3.95 -1.15
CA ARG A 167 -26.22 -3.39 -2.51
C ARG A 167 -24.88 -3.02 -3.14
N PHE A 168 -23.98 -2.41 -2.34
CA PHE A 168 -22.62 -2.08 -2.79
C PHE A 168 -21.84 -3.34 -3.16
N ARG A 169 -21.92 -4.39 -2.34
CA ARG A 169 -21.28 -5.68 -2.62
C ARG A 169 -21.79 -6.32 -3.90
N GLU A 170 -23.11 -6.29 -4.13
CA GLU A 170 -23.70 -6.80 -5.37
C GLU A 170 -23.22 -6.02 -6.60
N HIS A 171 -23.13 -4.69 -6.52
CA HIS A 171 -22.58 -3.86 -7.58
C HIS A 171 -21.10 -4.18 -7.82
N HIS A 172 -20.31 -4.35 -6.75
CA HIS A 172 -18.90 -4.72 -6.82
C HIS A 172 -18.70 -6.06 -7.55
N VAL A 173 -19.45 -7.09 -7.20
CA VAL A 173 -19.36 -8.39 -7.85
C VAL A 173 -19.69 -8.27 -9.35
N ARG A 174 -20.80 -7.62 -9.70
CA ARG A 174 -21.18 -7.42 -11.12
C ARG A 174 -20.13 -6.64 -11.91
N PHE A 175 -19.58 -5.58 -11.33
CA PHE A 175 -18.56 -4.78 -11.99
C PHE A 175 -17.30 -5.61 -12.32
N TRP A 176 -16.82 -6.39 -11.35
CA TRP A 176 -15.61 -7.21 -11.52
C TRP A 176 -15.81 -8.44 -12.37
N GLU A 177 -16.99 -9.06 -12.34
CA GLU A 177 -17.31 -10.20 -13.22
C GLU A 177 -17.45 -9.81 -14.69
N GLN A 178 -17.95 -8.61 -14.94
CA GLN A 178 -18.24 -8.13 -16.31
C GLN A 178 -17.11 -7.27 -16.88
N GLY A 179 -16.17 -6.79 -16.07
CA GLY A 179 -15.17 -5.83 -16.47
C GLY A 179 -13.90 -6.44 -17.03
N SER A 180 -13.64 -6.29 -18.34
CA SER A 180 -12.35 -6.65 -18.96
C SER A 180 -11.16 -5.87 -18.34
N ALA A 181 -11.40 -4.65 -17.90
CA ALA A 181 -10.40 -3.80 -17.22
C ALA A 181 -9.87 -4.43 -15.92
N ALA A 182 -10.69 -5.15 -15.16
CA ALA A 182 -10.28 -5.81 -13.95
C ALA A 182 -9.18 -6.85 -14.19
N LYS A 183 -9.37 -7.71 -15.19
CA LYS A 183 -8.40 -8.74 -15.55
C LYS A 183 -7.08 -8.13 -16.01
N GLU A 184 -7.13 -7.10 -16.84
CA GLU A 184 -5.93 -6.43 -17.38
C GLU A 184 -5.13 -5.73 -16.27
N LEU A 185 -5.82 -5.09 -15.33
CA LEU A 185 -5.16 -4.31 -14.27
C LEU A 185 -4.78 -5.14 -13.05
N PHE A 186 -5.58 -6.14 -12.68
CA PHE A 186 -5.42 -6.87 -11.43
C PHE A 186 -5.08 -8.35 -11.62
N GLY A 187 -5.19 -8.87 -12.82
CA GLY A 187 -4.94 -10.29 -13.12
C GLY A 187 -3.48 -10.72 -13.10
N TRP A 188 -2.56 -9.86 -12.69
CA TRP A 188 -1.15 -10.23 -12.54
C TRP A 188 -0.98 -11.33 -11.51
N THR A 189 -0.13 -12.29 -11.83
CA THR A 189 0.39 -13.22 -10.84
C THR A 189 1.41 -12.52 -9.95
N PRO A 190 1.70 -13.04 -8.74
CA PRO A 190 2.77 -12.50 -7.90
C PRO A 190 4.14 -12.46 -8.58
N GLN A 191 4.43 -13.43 -9.46
CA GLN A 191 5.67 -13.44 -10.24
C GLN A 191 5.72 -12.27 -11.23
N GLU A 192 4.69 -12.08 -12.05
CA GLU A 192 4.61 -10.95 -12.99
C GLU A 192 4.68 -9.61 -12.27
N CYS A 193 4.06 -9.52 -11.08
CA CYS A 193 4.14 -8.34 -10.22
C CYS A 193 5.60 -8.06 -9.78
N ILE A 194 6.32 -9.05 -9.30
CA ILE A 194 7.73 -8.93 -8.91
C ILE A 194 8.59 -8.53 -10.10
N GLU A 195 8.38 -9.13 -11.27
CA GLU A 195 9.10 -8.80 -12.50
C GLU A 195 8.87 -7.35 -12.93
N ALA A 196 7.61 -6.86 -12.87
CA ALA A 196 7.26 -5.49 -13.18
C ALA A 196 7.89 -4.49 -12.19
N ILE A 197 7.88 -4.79 -10.89
CA ILE A 197 8.52 -3.98 -9.86
C ILE A 197 10.02 -3.84 -10.14
N ARG A 198 10.70 -4.93 -10.45
CA ARG A 198 12.13 -4.94 -10.78
C ARG A 198 12.45 -4.22 -12.08
N ALA A 199 11.60 -4.37 -13.10
CA ALA A 199 11.76 -3.68 -14.39
C ALA A 199 11.68 -2.16 -14.25
N ASP A 200 10.83 -1.65 -13.34
CA ASP A 200 10.74 -0.23 -12.98
C ASP A 200 11.88 0.22 -12.05
N GLY A 201 12.77 -0.69 -11.68
CA GLY A 201 13.93 -0.40 -10.84
C GLY A 201 13.59 -0.26 -9.35
N ALA A 202 12.47 -0.75 -8.90
CA ALA A 202 12.09 -0.81 -7.49
C ALA A 202 12.55 -2.12 -6.81
N VAL A 203 12.51 -2.15 -5.48
CA VAL A 203 12.77 -3.34 -4.67
C VAL A 203 11.43 -3.95 -4.28
N ASP A 204 11.27 -5.24 -4.56
CA ASP A 204 10.07 -6.02 -4.24
C ASP A 204 10.18 -6.66 -2.85
N ILE A 205 9.13 -6.47 -2.05
CA ILE A 205 8.98 -7.03 -0.70
C ILE A 205 7.58 -7.64 -0.59
N VAL A 206 7.48 -8.94 -0.30
CA VAL A 206 6.18 -9.58 -0.08
C VAL A 206 5.54 -9.03 1.18
N ALA A 207 4.32 -8.50 1.04
CA ALA A 207 3.57 -7.94 2.15
C ALA A 207 2.95 -9.05 3.02
N HIS A 208 2.92 -8.85 4.35
CA HIS A 208 2.23 -9.67 5.36
C HIS A 208 2.11 -11.18 5.03
N PRO A 209 3.21 -11.93 4.84
CA PRO A 209 3.20 -13.29 4.28
C PRO A 209 2.39 -14.30 5.10
N ALA A 210 2.14 -14.06 6.38
CA ALA A 210 1.32 -14.94 7.20
C ALA A 210 -0.17 -14.94 6.82
N ARG A 211 -0.64 -13.89 6.10
CA ARG A 211 -2.04 -13.73 5.71
C ARG A 211 -2.50 -14.78 4.69
N TYR A 212 -1.61 -15.22 3.81
CA TYR A 212 -1.99 -16.07 2.68
C TYR A 212 -2.30 -17.49 3.09
N ARG A 213 -3.36 -18.06 2.50
CA ARG A 213 -3.87 -19.41 2.79
C ARG A 213 -3.03 -20.49 2.12
N ASP A 214 -2.70 -20.31 0.87
CA ASP A 214 -1.86 -21.25 0.10
C ASP A 214 -0.39 -21.10 0.50
N LYS A 215 0.03 -21.89 1.50
CA LYS A 215 1.39 -21.83 2.05
C LYS A 215 2.45 -22.33 1.07
N MET A 216 2.11 -23.27 0.20
CA MET A 216 3.05 -23.80 -0.78
C MET A 216 3.40 -22.76 -1.84
N ARG A 217 2.39 -22.09 -2.40
CA ARG A 217 2.59 -21.03 -3.38
C ARG A 217 3.21 -19.79 -2.78
N THR A 218 2.76 -19.41 -1.59
CA THR A 218 3.41 -18.34 -0.83
C THR A 218 4.90 -18.61 -0.66
N GLY A 219 5.28 -19.84 -0.31
CA GLY A 219 6.68 -20.26 -0.23
C GLY A 219 7.43 -20.06 -1.55
N ALA A 220 6.86 -20.50 -2.67
CA ALA A 220 7.46 -20.32 -3.99
C ALA A 220 7.65 -18.83 -4.37
N VAL A 221 6.67 -17.97 -4.05
CA VAL A 221 6.78 -16.52 -4.26
C VAL A 221 7.85 -15.93 -3.35
N LEU A 222 7.92 -16.33 -2.10
CA LEU A 222 8.94 -15.88 -1.15
C LEU A 222 10.36 -16.28 -1.59
N GLU A 223 10.54 -17.44 -2.19
CA GLU A 223 11.85 -17.84 -2.76
C GLU A 223 12.26 -16.90 -3.91
N LEU A 224 11.32 -16.49 -4.75
CA LEU A 224 11.57 -15.56 -5.86
C LEU A 224 11.82 -14.13 -5.38
N ALA A 225 11.07 -13.66 -4.38
CA ALA A 225 11.07 -12.27 -3.92
C ALA A 225 12.43 -11.81 -3.35
N THR A 226 12.74 -10.51 -3.49
CA THR A 226 13.93 -9.89 -2.90
C THR A 226 13.83 -9.87 -1.38
N GLY A 227 12.63 -9.73 -0.83
CA GLY A 227 12.42 -9.72 0.61
C GLY A 227 10.96 -9.89 1.02
N LEU A 228 10.71 -9.75 2.32
CA LEU A 228 9.39 -9.91 2.92
C LEU A 228 9.20 -9.01 4.15
N GLU A 229 7.95 -8.74 4.48
CA GLU A 229 7.61 -8.15 5.77
C GLU A 229 7.74 -9.18 6.89
N VAL A 230 8.55 -8.86 7.87
CA VAL A 230 8.72 -9.69 9.07
C VAL A 230 7.84 -9.18 10.20
N TYR A 231 7.91 -7.89 10.49
CA TYR A 231 7.10 -7.28 11.53
C TYR A 231 6.00 -6.44 10.90
N THR A 232 4.75 -6.83 11.18
CA THR A 232 3.56 -6.02 10.87
C THR A 232 2.64 -5.99 12.09
N SER A 233 1.70 -5.07 12.13
CA SER A 233 0.70 -5.06 13.22
C SER A 233 -0.20 -6.31 13.21
N ARG A 234 -0.13 -7.10 12.14
CA ARG A 234 -0.93 -8.32 11.95
C ARG A 234 -0.19 -9.60 12.37
N HIS A 235 1.14 -9.54 12.53
CA HIS A 235 1.93 -10.68 12.94
C HIS A 235 2.06 -10.76 14.47
N LYS A 236 1.77 -11.93 15.03
CA LYS A 236 2.13 -12.24 16.41
C LYS A 236 3.66 -12.36 16.53
N PRO A 237 4.24 -12.13 17.71
CA PRO A 237 5.69 -12.19 17.91
C PRO A 237 6.34 -13.49 17.43
N GLU A 238 5.67 -14.64 17.64
CA GLU A 238 6.17 -15.95 17.24
C GLU A 238 6.21 -16.09 15.72
N VAL A 239 5.19 -15.58 15.04
CA VAL A 239 5.11 -15.55 13.57
C VAL A 239 6.18 -14.65 12.99
N ALA A 240 6.37 -13.47 13.59
CA ALA A 240 7.43 -12.56 13.16
C ALA A 240 8.84 -13.17 13.37
N ALA A 241 9.05 -13.92 14.44
CA ALA A 241 10.31 -14.63 14.68
C ALA A 241 10.58 -15.68 13.59
N GLN A 242 9.58 -16.47 13.20
CA GLN A 242 9.69 -17.46 12.11
C GLN A 242 10.02 -16.81 10.77
N TRP A 243 9.34 -15.71 10.42
CA TRP A 243 9.62 -15.00 9.18
C TRP A 243 10.99 -14.33 9.18
N ARG A 244 11.47 -13.85 10.33
CA ARG A 244 12.81 -13.32 10.46
C ARG A 244 13.85 -14.41 10.23
N GLU A 245 13.69 -15.57 10.86
CA GLU A 245 14.59 -16.71 10.67
C GLU A 245 14.64 -17.16 9.19
N PHE A 246 13.48 -17.25 8.55
CA PHE A 246 13.38 -17.53 7.12
C PHE A 246 14.15 -16.49 6.27
N ALA A 247 13.95 -15.20 6.55
CA ALA A 247 14.62 -14.13 5.81
C ALA A 247 16.14 -14.17 5.99
N GLU A 248 16.61 -14.36 7.23
CA GLU A 248 18.04 -14.40 7.56
C GLU A 248 18.71 -15.63 6.95
N ALA A 249 18.08 -16.81 7.03
CA ALA A 249 18.59 -18.05 6.40
C ALA A 249 18.66 -17.94 4.88
N GLY A 250 17.64 -17.34 4.25
CA GLY A 250 17.57 -17.13 2.80
C GLY A 250 18.35 -15.89 2.32
N ARG A 251 19.03 -15.15 3.21
CA ARG A 251 19.71 -13.87 2.91
C ARG A 251 18.81 -12.87 2.20
N LYS A 252 17.53 -12.85 2.56
CA LYS A 252 16.54 -11.95 2.01
C LYS A 252 16.48 -10.65 2.79
N LEU A 253 16.09 -9.57 2.11
CA LEU A 253 15.75 -8.34 2.79
C LEU A 253 14.49 -8.54 3.65
N TRP A 254 14.40 -7.79 4.73
CA TRP A 254 13.15 -7.78 5.49
C TRP A 254 12.84 -6.41 6.08
N THR A 255 11.56 -6.13 6.23
CA THR A 255 11.03 -4.84 6.70
C THR A 255 10.19 -5.00 7.94
N ALA A 256 10.01 -3.86 8.62
CA ALA A 256 9.07 -3.68 9.73
C ALA A 256 8.14 -2.51 9.43
N SER A 257 6.84 -2.73 9.57
CA SER A 257 5.79 -1.79 9.22
C SER A 257 4.51 -2.06 10.00
N ALA A 258 3.51 -1.18 9.85
CA ALA A 258 2.26 -1.30 10.58
C ALA A 258 1.14 -1.92 9.74
N ASP A 259 1.15 -1.78 8.42
CA ASP A 259 0.00 -2.05 7.54
C ASP A 259 -1.24 -1.31 8.08
N ASP A 260 -1.05 0.01 8.29
CA ASP A 260 -1.99 0.84 9.03
C ASP A 260 -2.93 1.60 8.09
N HIS A 261 -4.23 1.31 8.24
CA HIS A 261 -5.31 1.95 7.49
C HIS A 261 -6.02 3.05 8.28
N GLN A 262 -5.75 3.17 9.59
CA GLN A 262 -6.52 4.04 10.48
C GLN A 262 -5.72 5.16 11.13
N ASN A 263 -4.44 5.29 10.78
CA ASN A 263 -3.50 6.21 11.40
C ASN A 263 -3.39 6.03 12.93
N ALA A 264 -3.39 4.78 13.37
CA ALA A 264 -3.43 4.41 14.79
C ALA A 264 -2.48 3.29 15.16
N ARG A 265 -1.93 2.55 14.20
CA ARG A 265 -1.05 1.40 14.42
C ARG A 265 0.39 1.75 14.09
N TYR A 266 1.32 1.15 14.79
CA TYR A 266 2.75 1.27 14.52
C TYR A 266 3.51 0.07 15.09
N VAL A 267 4.68 -0.18 14.51
CA VAL A 267 5.61 -1.23 14.96
C VAL A 267 6.69 -0.57 15.80
N ARG A 268 6.75 -0.93 17.09
CA ARG A 268 7.73 -0.35 18.04
C ARG A 268 9.11 -0.99 17.89
N PRO A 269 10.21 -0.29 18.18
CA PRO A 269 11.49 -0.92 18.44
C PRO A 269 11.36 -2.00 19.55
N PRO A 270 12.04 -3.15 19.44
CA PRO A 270 13.14 -3.46 18.54
C PRO A 270 12.71 -4.00 17.15
N CYS A 271 11.44 -3.83 16.76
CA CYS A 271 10.91 -4.38 15.51
C CYS A 271 11.31 -3.60 14.25
N GLY A 272 12.13 -2.56 14.37
CA GLY A 272 12.56 -1.75 13.22
C GLY A 272 13.27 -2.53 12.12
N THR A 273 13.38 -1.89 10.95
CA THR A 273 14.01 -2.45 9.75
C THR A 273 15.54 -2.43 9.84
N PRO A 274 16.25 -3.47 9.36
CA PRO A 274 17.71 -3.47 9.30
C PRO A 274 18.26 -2.33 8.45
N VAL A 275 19.35 -1.72 8.92
CA VAL A 275 20.07 -0.68 8.16
C VAL A 275 20.44 -1.17 6.77
N ALA A 276 21.00 -2.38 6.65
CA ALA A 276 21.37 -2.94 5.36
C ALA A 276 20.18 -3.08 4.37
N THR A 277 18.98 -3.36 4.87
CA THR A 277 17.76 -3.37 4.04
C THR A 277 17.45 -1.96 3.53
N LEU A 278 17.51 -0.95 4.40
CA LEU A 278 17.25 0.43 4.02
C LEU A 278 18.28 0.94 3.01
N GLU A 279 19.57 0.68 3.23
CA GLU A 279 20.64 1.07 2.32
C GLU A 279 20.51 0.41 0.94
N ARG A 280 20.02 -0.83 0.91
CA ARG A 280 19.72 -1.51 -0.36
C ARG A 280 18.58 -0.83 -1.13
N ILE A 281 17.52 -0.42 -0.43
CA ILE A 281 16.40 0.31 -1.05
C ILE A 281 16.82 1.71 -1.45
N LEU A 282 17.54 2.42 -0.59
CA LEU A 282 18.04 3.78 -0.83
C LEU A 282 19.11 3.84 -1.92
N ARG A 283 19.84 2.74 -2.16
CA ARG A 283 21.02 2.66 -3.03
C ARG A 283 22.18 3.55 -2.58
N THR A 284 22.15 4.00 -1.36
CA THR A 284 23.16 4.82 -0.70
C THR A 284 23.27 4.45 0.76
N PRO A 285 24.42 4.69 1.41
CA PRO A 285 24.50 4.59 2.87
C PRO A 285 23.46 5.45 3.56
N LEU A 286 22.92 4.95 4.66
CA LEU A 286 22.01 5.73 5.49
C LEU A 286 22.79 6.85 6.19
N PRO A 287 22.30 8.12 6.21
CA PRO A 287 22.97 9.20 6.93
C PRO A 287 23.21 8.88 8.40
N LEU A 288 24.43 9.16 8.89
CA LEU A 288 24.82 8.86 10.27
C LEU A 288 23.88 9.50 11.32
N GLU A 289 23.39 10.69 11.06
CA GLU A 289 22.41 11.37 11.90
C GLU A 289 21.11 10.58 12.07
N MET A 290 20.70 9.83 11.06
CA MET A 290 19.54 8.93 11.11
C MET A 290 19.79 7.69 11.94
N ILE A 291 21.05 7.26 12.02
CA ILE A 291 21.48 6.09 12.79
C ILE A 291 21.67 6.44 14.27
N LEU A 292 22.28 7.59 14.55
CA LEU A 292 22.62 8.02 15.93
C LEU A 292 21.41 8.56 16.71
N ALA A 293 20.36 8.98 16.02
CA ALA A 293 19.14 9.46 16.64
C ALA A 293 18.09 8.35 16.89
N ALA A 294 18.43 7.11 16.57
CA ALA A 294 17.64 5.92 16.84
C ALA A 294 18.12 5.26 18.14
#